data_cb1d8fe3f4e20d5385aa3023f916cb3b
#
_entry.id   cb1d8fe3f4e20d5385aa3023f916cb3b
#
_cell.length_a   1.000
_cell.length_b   1.000
_cell.length_c   1.000
_cell.angle_alpha   90.00
_cell.angle_beta   90.00
_cell.angle_gamma   90.00
#
_symmetry.space_group_name_H-M   'P 1'
#
loop_
_entity.id
_entity.type
_entity.pdbx_description
1 polymer ?
#
loop_
_entity_poly.entity_id
_entity_poly.type
_entity_poly.pdbx_seq_one_letter_code
_entity_poly.pdbx_strand_id
1 'polypeptide(L)'
;YVDVPGENRVKDIHLPVYTFDDIAKVCEEEEVKELIVVPTNQDNKVVLGTINRLFAYDLPIKVTPERFNTLSRTRLDDFSGDPLVDVSNGNIDAGTKNMKRMLDVLFSLIALIMLLPVYLFVAVLIKCDSKGPIFFFQERLGIHNKPFRIIKFRTMVDGAEKEGKPQLSSDSDPRVTKLGRILRKYRIDELPQFWNVLKGDMAMVGPRPERMFYAKQILEREPSYSLIHKVRPGITSLGQVKFGYAKNVDEMIERL
;
A
#
# COMPACT_ATOMS: atom_id res chain seq x y z
N TYR A 1 -13.96 -20.77 13.91
CA TYR A 1 -12.94 -21.31 13.02
C TYR A 1 -13.26 -20.94 11.56
N VAL A 2 -12.26 -20.57 10.80
CA VAL A 2 -12.42 -20.22 9.38
C VAL A 2 -11.64 -21.22 8.53
N ASP A 3 -12.32 -21.85 7.57
CA ASP A 3 -11.74 -22.81 6.64
C ASP A 3 -11.12 -22.05 5.45
N VAL A 4 -9.83 -22.27 5.18
CA VAL A 4 -9.10 -21.57 4.12
C VAL A 4 -9.03 -22.47 2.87
N PRO A 5 -9.43 -21.99 1.69
CA PRO A 5 -9.34 -22.76 0.45
C PRO A 5 -7.90 -23.24 0.17
N GLY A 6 -7.74 -24.54 -0.10
CA GLY A 6 -6.43 -25.15 -0.37
C GLY A 6 -5.66 -25.62 0.86
N GLU A 7 -6.17 -25.44 2.05
CA GLU A 7 -5.64 -25.98 3.29
C GLU A 7 -6.40 -27.27 3.69
N ASN A 8 -5.73 -28.13 4.48
CA ASN A 8 -6.36 -29.34 4.99
C ASN A 8 -7.33 -28.98 6.11
N ARG A 9 -8.58 -29.46 6.04
CA ARG A 9 -9.54 -29.31 7.11
C ARG A 9 -9.06 -29.95 8.40
N VAL A 10 -9.11 -29.22 9.49
CA VAL A 10 -8.91 -29.79 10.82
C VAL A 10 -10.15 -30.61 11.17
N LYS A 11 -9.96 -31.87 11.53
CA LYS A 11 -11.02 -32.79 11.95
C LYS A 11 -11.32 -32.56 13.44
N ASP A 12 -12.59 -32.77 13.83
CA ASP A 12 -13.06 -32.74 15.23
C ASP A 12 -13.00 -31.36 15.92
N ILE A 13 -13.40 -30.29 15.20
CA ILE A 13 -13.60 -28.97 15.78
C ILE A 13 -15.03 -28.88 16.34
N HIS A 14 -15.16 -28.63 17.65
CA HIS A 14 -16.44 -28.36 18.32
C HIS A 14 -16.86 -26.87 18.27
N LEU A 15 -16.24 -26.08 17.40
CA LEU A 15 -16.50 -24.65 17.20
C LEU A 15 -17.26 -24.41 15.89
N PRO A 16 -17.99 -23.30 15.76
CA PRO A 16 -18.58 -22.90 14.49
C PRO A 16 -17.49 -22.79 13.40
N VAL A 17 -17.78 -23.35 12.23
CA VAL A 17 -16.88 -23.33 11.07
C VAL A 17 -17.48 -22.44 9.99
N TYR A 18 -16.76 -21.43 9.60
CA TYR A 18 -17.12 -20.46 8.56
C TYR A 18 -16.24 -20.65 7.33
N THR A 19 -16.71 -20.19 6.18
CA THR A 19 -15.88 -20.14 4.98
C THR A 19 -15.00 -18.86 4.99
N PHE A 20 -13.97 -18.85 4.17
CA PHE A 20 -13.08 -17.67 4.07
C PHE A 20 -13.85 -16.42 3.58
N ASP A 21 -14.89 -16.61 2.77
CA ASP A 21 -15.69 -15.51 2.24
C ASP A 21 -16.65 -14.91 3.29
N ASP A 22 -16.93 -15.64 4.36
CA ASP A 22 -17.78 -15.18 5.49
C ASP A 22 -17.00 -14.32 6.50
N ILE A 23 -15.65 -14.22 6.42
CA ILE A 23 -14.83 -13.52 7.41
C ILE A 23 -15.29 -12.08 7.65
N ALA A 24 -15.66 -11.34 6.60
CA ALA A 24 -16.12 -9.96 6.71
C ALA A 24 -17.33 -9.88 7.65
N LYS A 25 -18.31 -10.75 7.42
CA LYS A 25 -19.54 -10.84 8.22
C LYS A 25 -19.25 -11.26 9.66
N VAL A 26 -18.41 -12.27 9.84
CA VAL A 26 -18.01 -12.75 11.17
C VAL A 26 -17.28 -11.68 11.96
N CYS A 27 -16.37 -10.92 11.32
CA CYS A 27 -15.65 -9.83 11.98
C CYS A 27 -16.58 -8.69 12.44
N GLU A 28 -17.69 -8.44 11.73
CA GLU A 28 -18.66 -7.43 12.09
C GLU A 28 -19.64 -7.91 13.17
N GLU A 29 -20.11 -9.17 13.08
CA GLU A 29 -21.15 -9.72 13.97
C GLU A 29 -20.59 -10.18 15.33
N GLU A 30 -19.34 -10.71 15.37
CA GLU A 30 -18.77 -11.38 16.55
C GLU A 30 -17.73 -10.52 17.30
N GLU A 31 -17.61 -9.22 16.98
CA GLU A 31 -16.63 -8.31 17.61
C GLU A 31 -15.20 -8.91 17.66
N VAL A 32 -14.73 -9.48 16.56
CA VAL A 32 -13.42 -10.15 16.48
C VAL A 32 -12.29 -9.19 16.83
N LYS A 33 -11.45 -9.56 17.79
CA LYS A 33 -10.34 -8.72 18.27
C LYS A 33 -9.01 -9.03 17.59
N GLU A 34 -8.81 -10.26 17.17
CA GLU A 34 -7.57 -10.71 16.50
C GLU A 34 -7.86 -11.92 15.60
N LEU A 35 -6.98 -12.13 14.63
CA LEU A 35 -7.00 -13.27 13.71
C LEU A 35 -5.76 -14.12 13.96
N ILE A 36 -5.96 -15.41 14.21
CA ILE A 36 -4.86 -16.36 14.40
C ILE A 36 -4.80 -17.27 13.17
N VAL A 37 -3.69 -17.24 12.45
CA VAL A 37 -3.44 -18.08 11.29
C VAL A 37 -2.60 -19.27 11.71
N VAL A 38 -3.13 -20.47 11.55
CA VAL A 38 -2.44 -21.74 11.79
C VAL A 38 -2.26 -22.43 10.44
N PRO A 39 -1.12 -22.22 9.74
CA PRO A 39 -0.92 -22.79 8.42
C PRO A 39 -0.77 -24.32 8.51
N THR A 40 -1.54 -25.05 7.75
CA THR A 40 -1.35 -26.50 7.53
C THR A 40 -0.53 -26.78 6.28
N ASN A 41 -0.50 -25.83 5.35
CA ASN A 41 0.31 -25.90 4.14
C ASN A 41 1.74 -25.38 4.40
N GLN A 42 2.72 -26.06 3.79
CA GLN A 42 4.14 -25.67 3.88
C GLN A 42 4.54 -24.64 2.80
N ASP A 43 3.65 -24.34 1.85
CA ASP A 43 3.94 -23.35 0.81
C ASP A 43 3.77 -21.93 1.37
N ASN A 44 4.89 -21.23 1.53
CA ASN A 44 4.91 -19.83 1.96
C ASN A 44 4.05 -18.91 1.11
N LYS A 45 3.84 -19.22 -0.19
CA LYS A 45 2.99 -18.41 -1.08
C LYS A 45 1.53 -18.47 -0.67
N VAL A 46 1.04 -19.63 -0.28
CA VAL A 46 -0.34 -19.82 0.18
C VAL A 46 -0.54 -19.08 1.51
N VAL A 47 0.38 -19.25 2.46
CA VAL A 47 0.32 -18.60 3.76
C VAL A 47 0.34 -17.07 3.63
N LEU A 48 1.28 -16.54 2.85
CA LEU A 48 1.37 -15.08 2.59
C LEU A 48 0.16 -14.56 1.83
N GLY A 49 -0.38 -15.34 0.88
CA GLY A 49 -1.61 -15.00 0.17
C GLY A 49 -2.81 -14.87 1.12
N THR A 50 -2.93 -15.80 2.08
CA THR A 50 -3.97 -15.75 3.13
C THR A 50 -3.80 -14.53 4.02
N ILE A 51 -2.59 -14.29 4.54
CA ILE A 51 -2.28 -13.12 5.38
C ILE A 51 -2.59 -11.83 4.63
N ASN A 52 -2.24 -11.74 3.34
CA ASN A 52 -2.54 -10.58 2.51
C ASN A 52 -4.04 -10.27 2.42
N ARG A 53 -4.88 -11.29 2.24
CA ARG A 53 -6.34 -11.12 2.22
C ARG A 53 -6.88 -10.67 3.59
N LEU A 54 -6.29 -11.19 4.68
CA LEU A 54 -6.68 -10.83 6.05
C LEU A 54 -6.31 -9.40 6.43
N PHE A 55 -5.29 -8.79 5.83
CA PHE A 55 -4.94 -7.38 6.08
C PHE A 55 -6.06 -6.38 5.75
N ALA A 56 -7.01 -6.76 4.90
CA ALA A 56 -8.15 -5.91 4.55
C ALA A 56 -9.07 -5.62 5.74
N TYR A 57 -9.04 -6.47 6.79
CA TYR A 57 -9.93 -6.36 7.95
C TYR A 57 -9.41 -5.46 9.07
N ASP A 58 -8.15 -4.98 8.97
CA ASP A 58 -7.53 -4.05 9.93
C ASP A 58 -7.46 -4.59 11.38
N LEU A 59 -7.39 -5.91 11.52
CA LEU A 59 -7.28 -6.61 12.79
C LEU A 59 -5.85 -7.11 13.02
N PRO A 60 -5.41 -7.26 14.29
CA PRO A 60 -4.17 -7.94 14.61
C PRO A 60 -4.14 -9.35 14.04
N ILE A 61 -3.07 -9.71 13.35
CA ILE A 61 -2.90 -11.04 12.76
C ILE A 61 -1.68 -11.70 13.41
N LYS A 62 -1.89 -12.85 14.02
CA LYS A 62 -0.86 -13.69 14.61
C LYS A 62 -0.72 -14.98 13.82
N VAL A 63 0.50 -15.50 13.71
CA VAL A 63 0.80 -16.74 12.98
C VAL A 63 1.63 -17.66 13.87
N THR A 64 1.36 -18.95 13.81
CA THR A 64 2.18 -19.95 14.55
C THR A 64 3.59 -20.05 13.91
N PRO A 65 4.68 -20.01 14.72
CA PRO A 65 6.05 -19.88 14.22
C PRO A 65 6.61 -21.15 13.58
N GLU A 66 6.09 -22.32 13.90
CA GLU A 66 6.64 -23.61 13.43
C GLU A 66 6.78 -23.72 11.91
N ARG A 67 6.14 -22.85 11.17
CA ARG A 67 6.08 -22.87 9.70
C ARG A 67 6.43 -21.55 9.03
N PHE A 68 6.69 -20.53 9.82
CA PHE A 68 7.14 -19.24 9.33
C PHE A 68 8.63 -19.10 9.68
N ASN A 69 9.50 -19.58 8.81
CA ASN A 69 10.95 -19.35 8.88
C ASN A 69 11.21 -17.86 8.68
N THR A 70 10.81 -17.03 9.66
CA THR A 70 10.77 -15.61 9.43
C THR A 70 11.34 -14.84 10.58
N LEU A 71 12.43 -14.18 10.24
CA LEU A 71 12.69 -12.81 10.65
C LEU A 71 12.74 -12.59 12.15
N SER A 72 13.87 -12.82 12.64
CA SER A 72 14.62 -12.49 13.84
C SER A 72 14.24 -11.24 14.67
N ARG A 73 13.06 -10.65 14.58
CA ARG A 73 12.66 -9.46 15.37
C ARG A 73 11.15 -9.33 15.61
N THR A 74 10.41 -10.42 15.65
CA THR A 74 8.99 -10.40 16.02
C THR A 74 8.83 -10.66 17.52
N ARG A 75 7.89 -9.95 18.16
CA ARG A 75 7.46 -10.30 19.52
C ARG A 75 6.74 -11.64 19.47
N LEU A 76 7.14 -12.56 20.33
CA LEU A 76 6.43 -13.80 20.57
C LEU A 76 5.40 -13.54 21.67
N ASP A 77 4.14 -13.78 21.36
CA ASP A 77 3.07 -13.82 22.36
C ASP A 77 2.75 -15.28 22.65
N ASP A 78 2.55 -15.62 23.93
CA ASP A 78 2.13 -16.96 24.33
C ASP A 78 0.60 -17.09 24.27
N PHE A 79 0.13 -18.08 23.54
CA PHE A 79 -1.26 -18.48 23.57
C PHE A 79 -1.34 -19.99 23.87
N SER A 80 -1.88 -20.35 25.02
CA SER A 80 -2.00 -21.76 25.47
C SER A 80 -0.69 -22.58 25.40
N GLY A 81 0.47 -21.92 25.56
CA GLY A 81 1.79 -22.58 25.53
C GLY A 81 2.43 -22.66 24.15
N ASP A 82 1.74 -22.27 23.08
CA ASP A 82 2.32 -22.18 21.74
C ASP A 82 2.75 -20.73 21.44
N PRO A 83 3.99 -20.50 21.04
CA PRO A 83 4.44 -19.16 20.68
C PRO A 83 3.70 -18.68 19.42
N LEU A 84 3.25 -17.43 19.41
CA LEU A 84 2.62 -16.78 18.27
C LEU A 84 3.47 -15.60 17.79
N VAL A 85 3.58 -15.43 16.48
CA VAL A 85 4.27 -14.30 15.85
C VAL A 85 3.24 -13.29 15.38
N ASP A 86 3.26 -12.08 15.94
CA ASP A 86 2.45 -10.98 15.44
C ASP A 86 3.02 -10.47 14.11
N VAL A 87 2.29 -10.70 13.03
CA VAL A 87 2.66 -10.24 11.68
C VAL A 87 1.96 -8.95 11.27
N SER A 88 0.97 -8.49 12.03
CA SER A 88 0.21 -7.27 11.75
C SER A 88 0.89 -6.02 12.30
N ASN A 89 1.42 -6.10 13.50
CA ASN A 89 2.09 -4.99 14.16
C ASN A 89 3.61 -5.18 14.08
N GLY A 90 4.27 -4.53 13.13
CA GLY A 90 5.73 -4.46 13.18
C GLY A 90 6.21 -3.94 14.55
N ASN A 91 7.46 -4.21 14.93
CA ASN A 91 8.10 -3.86 16.23
C ASN A 91 8.15 -2.36 16.57
N ILE A 92 7.33 -1.53 15.94
CA ILE A 92 7.28 -0.10 16.19
C ILE A 92 6.19 0.16 17.22
N ASP A 93 6.58 0.69 18.37
CA ASP A 93 5.65 1.02 19.43
C ASP A 93 4.63 2.11 18.99
N ALA A 94 3.50 2.20 19.68
CA ALA A 94 2.44 3.15 19.38
C ALA A 94 2.92 4.62 19.52
N GLY A 95 3.82 4.90 20.46
CA GLY A 95 4.39 6.24 20.64
C GLY A 95 5.17 6.69 19.43
N THR A 96 6.03 5.83 18.88
CA THR A 96 6.81 6.09 17.66
C THR A 96 5.90 6.25 16.43
N LYS A 97 4.84 5.42 16.29
CA LYS A 97 3.84 5.58 15.22
C LYS A 97 3.12 6.93 15.29
N ASN A 98 2.71 7.32 16.51
CA ASN A 98 2.01 8.59 16.73
C ASN A 98 2.93 9.79 16.51
N MET A 99 4.17 9.74 16.99
CA MET A 99 5.19 10.77 16.76
C MET A 99 5.46 10.96 15.27
N LYS A 100 5.68 9.85 14.55
CA LYS A 100 5.85 9.89 13.09
C LYS A 100 4.64 10.53 12.42
N ARG A 101 3.42 10.14 12.79
CA ARG A 101 2.20 10.71 12.22
C ARG A 101 2.08 12.22 12.50
N MET A 102 2.37 12.66 13.69
CA MET A 102 2.38 14.08 14.06
C MET A 102 3.37 14.86 13.18
N LEU A 103 4.58 14.35 12.99
CA LEU A 103 5.58 14.97 12.11
C LEU A 103 5.13 14.98 10.64
N ASP A 104 4.58 13.87 10.12
CA ASP A 104 4.05 13.80 8.77
C ASP A 104 2.96 14.89 8.54
N VAL A 105 2.06 15.07 9.48
CA VAL A 105 1.00 16.09 9.41
C VAL A 105 1.58 17.50 9.47
N LEU A 106 2.46 17.76 10.45
CA LEU A 106 3.08 19.07 10.64
C LEU A 106 3.87 19.52 9.40
N PHE A 107 4.77 18.65 8.89
CA PHE A 107 5.56 18.98 7.70
C PHE A 107 4.69 19.14 6.46
N SER A 108 3.63 18.32 6.29
CA SER A 108 2.73 18.43 5.15
C SER A 108 1.93 19.73 5.19
N LEU A 109 1.48 20.15 6.37
CA LEU A 109 0.76 21.41 6.54
C LEU A 109 1.66 22.61 6.21
N ILE A 110 2.88 22.63 6.75
CA ILE A 110 3.87 23.67 6.46
C ILE A 110 4.18 23.70 4.95
N ALA A 111 4.41 22.54 4.33
CA ALA A 111 4.68 22.44 2.91
C ALA A 111 3.51 22.97 2.06
N LEU A 112 2.26 22.63 2.39
CA LEU A 112 1.08 23.11 1.65
C LEU A 112 0.96 24.64 1.72
N ILE A 113 1.22 25.25 2.90
CA ILE A 113 1.15 26.69 3.08
C ILE A 113 2.30 27.38 2.32
N MET A 114 3.54 26.92 2.51
CA MET A 114 4.72 27.54 1.89
C MET A 114 4.73 27.39 0.37
N LEU A 115 4.23 26.26 -0.15
CA LEU A 115 4.20 25.98 -1.59
C LEU A 115 2.94 26.54 -2.28
N LEU A 116 2.04 27.22 -1.57
CA LEU A 116 0.82 27.80 -2.16
C LEU A 116 1.10 28.70 -3.39
N PRO A 117 2.10 29.61 -3.38
CA PRO A 117 2.45 30.40 -4.56
C PRO A 117 2.89 29.53 -5.73
N VAL A 118 3.66 28.46 -5.45
CA VAL A 118 4.10 27.49 -6.48
C VAL A 118 2.92 26.74 -7.06
N TYR A 119 1.96 26.32 -6.23
CA TYR A 119 0.73 25.67 -6.72
C TYR A 119 -0.06 26.57 -7.66
N LEU A 120 -0.25 27.84 -7.29
CA LEU A 120 -0.95 28.79 -8.15
C LEU A 120 -0.21 29.02 -9.47
N PHE A 121 1.11 29.21 -9.42
CA PHE A 121 1.92 29.40 -10.61
C PHE A 121 1.86 28.18 -11.54
N VAL A 122 2.07 26.98 -11.01
CA VAL A 122 1.99 25.73 -11.79
C VAL A 122 0.58 25.50 -12.34
N ALA A 123 -0.46 25.84 -11.58
CA ALA A 123 -1.85 25.73 -12.06
C ALA A 123 -2.12 26.60 -13.28
N VAL A 124 -1.62 27.84 -13.28
CA VAL A 124 -1.72 28.74 -14.44
C VAL A 124 -0.95 28.17 -15.64
N LEU A 125 0.29 27.71 -15.44
CA LEU A 125 1.08 27.10 -16.51
C LEU A 125 0.39 25.89 -17.14
N ILE A 126 -0.20 24.99 -16.33
CA ILE A 126 -0.93 23.80 -16.81
C ILE A 126 -2.13 24.23 -17.67
N LYS A 127 -2.85 25.28 -17.28
CA LYS A 127 -3.99 25.80 -18.06
C LYS A 127 -3.57 26.42 -19.38
N CYS A 128 -2.39 27.04 -19.41
CA CYS A 128 -1.82 27.59 -20.65
C CYS A 128 -1.25 26.52 -21.57
N ASP A 129 -0.71 25.43 -21.01
CA ASP A 129 -0.04 24.35 -21.77
C ASP A 129 -1.07 23.43 -22.46
N SER A 130 -2.20 23.11 -21.81
CA SER A 130 -3.21 22.20 -22.37
C SER A 130 -4.60 22.37 -21.73
N LYS A 131 -5.67 22.08 -22.52
CA LYS A 131 -7.05 22.09 -22.03
C LYS A 131 -7.29 20.96 -21.03
N GLY A 132 -8.15 21.19 -20.02
CA GLY A 132 -8.57 20.17 -19.05
C GLY A 132 -8.31 20.57 -17.58
N PRO A 133 -8.45 19.64 -16.60
CA PRO A 133 -8.28 19.92 -15.17
C PRO A 133 -6.81 20.18 -14.79
N ILE A 134 -6.58 20.89 -13.68
CA ILE A 134 -5.23 21.15 -13.15
C ILE A 134 -4.68 19.90 -12.47
N PHE A 135 -5.52 19.23 -11.71
CA PHE A 135 -5.15 18.05 -10.95
C PHE A 135 -5.56 16.77 -11.69
N PHE A 136 -4.76 15.75 -11.50
CA PHE A 136 -5.01 14.39 -11.94
C PHE A 136 -5.16 13.50 -10.71
N PHE A 137 -6.18 12.64 -10.73
CA PHE A 137 -6.48 11.70 -9.67
C PHE A 137 -6.33 10.29 -10.20
N GLN A 138 -5.64 9.43 -9.44
CA GLN A 138 -5.45 8.04 -9.83
C GLN A 138 -5.61 7.13 -8.61
N GLU A 139 -6.31 6.02 -8.79
CA GLU A 139 -6.47 5.03 -7.75
C GLU A 139 -5.18 4.23 -7.55
N ARG A 140 -4.80 4.07 -6.28
CA ARG A 140 -3.63 3.34 -5.82
C ARG A 140 -3.98 2.49 -4.60
N LEU A 141 -3.16 1.46 -4.32
CA LEU A 141 -3.26 0.69 -3.09
C LEU A 141 -2.57 1.43 -1.94
N GLY A 142 -3.30 1.53 -0.83
CA GLY A 142 -2.83 2.10 0.41
C GLY A 142 -2.61 1.05 1.50
N ILE A 143 -2.63 1.52 2.75
CA ILE A 143 -2.51 0.65 3.93
C ILE A 143 -3.65 -0.40 3.93
N HIS A 144 -3.32 -1.61 4.36
CA HIS A 144 -4.25 -2.76 4.41
C HIS A 144 -4.96 -3.05 3.07
N ASN A 145 -4.26 -2.82 1.96
CA ASN A 145 -4.79 -2.99 0.59
C ASN A 145 -6.02 -2.13 0.26
N LYS A 146 -6.37 -1.13 1.09
CA LYS A 146 -7.51 -0.24 0.84
C LYS A 146 -7.17 0.72 -0.30
N PRO A 147 -8.01 0.84 -1.33
CA PRO A 147 -7.75 1.77 -2.42
C PRO A 147 -7.93 3.22 -1.96
N PHE A 148 -7.08 4.11 -2.45
CA PHE A 148 -7.20 5.55 -2.25
C PHE A 148 -6.86 6.30 -3.53
N ARG A 149 -7.23 7.60 -3.62
CA ARG A 149 -6.92 8.44 -4.76
C ARG A 149 -5.72 9.32 -4.48
N ILE A 150 -4.62 9.07 -5.20
CA ILE A 150 -3.45 9.93 -5.18
C ILE A 150 -3.73 11.19 -6.02
N ILE A 151 -3.26 12.35 -5.56
CA ILE A 151 -3.42 13.64 -6.22
C ILE A 151 -2.09 14.07 -6.81
N LYS A 152 -2.10 14.47 -8.09
CA LYS A 152 -0.94 15.00 -8.80
C LYS A 152 -1.33 16.22 -9.64
N PHE A 153 -0.36 17.04 -10.00
CA PHE A 153 -0.56 17.95 -11.12
C PHE A 153 -0.65 17.16 -12.43
N ARG A 154 -1.54 17.59 -13.32
CA ARG A 154 -1.65 16.98 -14.65
C ARG A 154 -0.40 17.24 -15.47
N THR A 155 0.20 16.19 -15.98
CA THR A 155 1.40 16.20 -16.82
C THR A 155 1.19 15.59 -18.20
N MET A 156 0.00 15.06 -18.46
CA MET A 156 -0.40 14.46 -19.72
C MET A 156 -1.60 15.21 -20.32
N VAL A 157 -1.83 15.04 -21.61
CA VAL A 157 -3.04 15.53 -22.28
C VAL A 157 -4.29 14.94 -21.62
N ASP A 158 -5.41 15.68 -21.68
CA ASP A 158 -6.65 15.19 -21.07
C ASP A 158 -7.12 13.93 -21.76
N GLY A 159 -7.55 12.96 -20.98
CA GLY A 159 -8.00 11.67 -21.49
C GLY A 159 -6.89 10.66 -21.84
N ALA A 160 -5.62 10.97 -21.60
CA ALA A 160 -4.47 10.10 -21.94
C ALA A 160 -4.56 8.66 -21.37
N GLU A 161 -5.32 8.43 -20.31
CA GLU A 161 -5.51 7.12 -19.67
C GLU A 161 -6.96 6.58 -19.78
N LYS A 162 -7.83 7.22 -20.53
CA LYS A 162 -9.25 6.81 -20.63
C LYS A 162 -9.44 5.52 -21.43
N GLU A 163 -8.52 5.20 -22.33
CA GLU A 163 -8.63 4.04 -23.20
C GLU A 163 -7.48 3.05 -22.96
N GLY A 164 -7.82 1.80 -22.65
CA GLY A 164 -6.90 0.67 -22.62
C GLY A 164 -6.37 0.25 -21.25
N LYS A 165 -5.44 -0.71 -21.28
CA LYS A 165 -4.76 -1.23 -20.08
C LYS A 165 -3.83 -0.17 -19.50
N PRO A 166 -3.64 -0.15 -18.16
CA PRO A 166 -2.65 0.73 -17.52
C PRO A 166 -1.28 0.59 -18.17
N GLN A 167 -0.71 1.69 -18.62
CA GLN A 167 0.63 1.72 -19.20
C GLN A 167 1.59 2.47 -18.29
N LEU A 168 2.82 1.96 -18.16
CA LEU A 168 3.90 2.70 -17.54
C LEU A 168 4.35 3.81 -18.49
N SER A 169 4.64 4.97 -17.94
CA SER A 169 5.12 6.11 -18.72
C SER A 169 6.63 5.96 -18.97
N SER A 170 7.05 6.11 -20.22
CA SER A 170 8.45 6.22 -20.59
C SER A 170 8.91 7.68 -20.68
N ASP A 171 10.22 7.91 -20.80
CA ASP A 171 10.79 9.25 -20.92
C ASP A 171 10.32 9.96 -22.20
N SER A 172 10.02 9.19 -23.27
CA SER A 172 9.56 9.69 -24.58
C SER A 172 8.05 9.52 -24.80
N ASP A 173 7.25 9.34 -23.75
CA ASP A 173 5.81 9.12 -23.82
C ASP A 173 5.12 10.32 -24.53
N PRO A 174 4.48 10.12 -25.70
CA PRO A 174 3.87 11.20 -26.47
C PRO A 174 2.67 11.84 -25.79
N ARG A 175 2.09 11.18 -24.80
CA ARG A 175 0.96 11.70 -23.99
C ARG A 175 1.39 12.80 -23.02
N VAL A 176 2.71 12.88 -22.70
CA VAL A 176 3.26 13.86 -21.76
C VAL A 176 3.44 15.21 -22.46
N THR A 177 2.87 16.26 -21.87
CA THR A 177 2.98 17.63 -22.39
C THR A 177 4.41 18.19 -22.23
N LYS A 178 4.71 19.30 -22.91
CA LYS A 178 6.04 19.95 -22.80
C LYS A 178 6.30 20.39 -21.36
N LEU A 179 5.34 21.05 -20.73
CA LEU A 179 5.40 21.41 -19.32
C LEU A 179 5.45 20.17 -18.43
N GLY A 180 4.66 19.14 -18.74
CA GLY A 180 4.59 17.90 -17.99
C GLY A 180 5.93 17.19 -17.86
N ARG A 181 6.79 17.24 -18.90
CA ARG A 181 8.16 16.69 -18.83
C ARG A 181 9.01 17.42 -17.78
N ILE A 182 8.88 18.75 -17.69
CA ILE A 182 9.60 19.55 -16.69
C ILE A 182 9.10 19.20 -15.29
N LEU A 183 7.77 19.20 -15.10
CA LEU A 183 7.18 18.88 -13.80
C LEU A 183 7.59 17.51 -13.29
N ARG A 184 7.62 16.48 -14.15
CA ARG A 184 8.05 15.12 -13.82
C ARG A 184 9.53 15.03 -13.51
N LYS A 185 10.38 15.71 -14.30
CA LYS A 185 11.84 15.72 -14.09
C LYS A 185 12.19 16.21 -12.68
N TYR A 186 11.51 17.24 -12.21
CA TYR A 186 11.75 17.84 -10.88
C TYR A 186 10.78 17.36 -9.80
N ARG A 187 9.90 16.38 -10.10
CA ARG A 187 8.87 15.86 -9.21
C ARG A 187 7.90 16.90 -8.65
N ILE A 188 7.75 18.02 -9.32
CA ILE A 188 6.79 19.07 -8.97
C ILE A 188 5.36 18.56 -9.11
N ASP A 189 5.11 17.65 -10.03
CA ASP A 189 3.82 17.01 -10.23
C ASP A 189 3.33 16.22 -9.01
N GLU A 190 4.22 15.79 -8.13
CA GLU A 190 3.89 15.01 -6.93
C GLU A 190 3.64 15.87 -5.68
N LEU A 191 3.92 17.20 -5.73
CA LEU A 191 3.69 18.10 -4.59
C LEU A 191 2.26 18.07 -4.03
N PRO A 192 1.18 17.95 -4.82
CA PRO A 192 -0.16 17.86 -4.28
C PRO A 192 -0.41 16.65 -3.36
N GLN A 193 0.47 15.66 -3.34
CA GLN A 193 0.37 14.50 -2.44
C GLN A 193 0.55 14.86 -0.96
N PHE A 194 1.10 16.04 -0.62
CA PHE A 194 1.05 16.54 0.75
C PHE A 194 -0.38 16.61 1.30
N TRP A 195 -1.36 16.82 0.44
CA TRP A 195 -2.78 16.72 0.83
C TRP A 195 -3.18 15.28 1.19
N ASN A 196 -2.70 14.28 0.44
CA ASN A 196 -2.94 12.88 0.80
C ASN A 196 -2.30 12.51 2.14
N VAL A 197 -1.11 13.07 2.44
CA VAL A 197 -0.48 12.87 3.75
C VAL A 197 -1.33 13.52 4.84
N LEU A 198 -1.78 14.75 4.64
CA LEU A 198 -2.59 15.46 5.62
C LEU A 198 -3.91 14.73 5.91
N LYS A 199 -4.57 14.25 4.87
CA LYS A 199 -5.81 13.45 4.94
C LYS A 199 -5.62 12.09 5.66
N GLY A 200 -4.42 11.52 5.63
CA GLY A 200 -4.11 10.22 6.26
C GLY A 200 -3.97 9.04 5.31
N ASP A 201 -4.18 9.26 4.02
CA ASP A 201 -4.01 8.22 3.00
C ASP A 201 -2.53 7.83 2.82
N MET A 202 -1.61 8.79 3.04
CA MET A 202 -0.17 8.65 2.83
C MET A 202 0.66 9.11 4.04
N ALA A 203 1.95 8.83 3.97
CA ALA A 203 3.01 9.33 4.84
C ALA A 203 4.06 10.09 3.99
N MET A 204 4.94 10.86 4.64
CA MET A 204 6.09 11.48 3.94
C MET A 204 7.02 10.40 3.37
N VAL A 205 7.38 9.44 4.20
CA VAL A 205 8.24 8.30 3.86
C VAL A 205 7.48 7.00 4.08
N GLY A 206 7.44 6.17 3.05
CA GLY A 206 6.77 4.87 3.06
C GLY A 206 6.92 4.18 1.70
N PRO A 207 6.44 2.94 1.54
CA PRO A 207 6.50 2.25 0.26
C PRO A 207 5.74 3.02 -0.83
N ARG A 208 6.19 2.91 -2.08
CA ARG A 208 5.50 3.55 -3.19
C ARG A 208 4.15 2.90 -3.44
N PRO A 209 3.05 3.69 -3.52
CA PRO A 209 1.73 3.11 -3.81
C PRO A 209 1.63 2.71 -5.29
N GLU A 210 1.34 1.44 -5.54
CA GLU A 210 1.18 0.92 -6.90
C GLU A 210 -0.30 0.87 -7.33
N ARG A 211 -0.54 0.83 -8.65
CA ARG A 211 -1.88 0.62 -9.21
C ARG A 211 -2.29 -0.83 -8.96
N MET A 212 -3.58 -1.07 -8.69
CA MET A 212 -4.13 -2.42 -8.48
C MET A 212 -3.70 -3.41 -9.58
N PHE A 213 -3.68 -2.94 -10.83
CA PHE A 213 -3.28 -3.76 -11.98
C PHE A 213 -1.86 -4.32 -11.86
N TYR A 214 -0.89 -3.49 -11.43
CA TYR A 214 0.50 -3.94 -11.24
C TYR A 214 0.69 -4.67 -9.93
N ALA A 215 0.02 -4.23 -8.87
CA ALA A 215 0.09 -4.87 -7.57
C ALA A 215 -0.34 -6.34 -7.62
N LYS A 216 -1.38 -6.68 -8.40
CA LYS A 216 -1.78 -8.08 -8.62
C LYS A 216 -0.67 -8.90 -9.26
N GLN A 217 -0.02 -8.38 -10.30
CA GLN A 217 1.08 -9.07 -10.98
C GLN A 217 2.32 -9.23 -10.09
N ILE A 218 2.59 -8.23 -9.22
CA ILE A 218 3.68 -8.32 -8.24
C ILE A 218 3.35 -9.41 -7.22
N LEU A 219 2.14 -9.42 -6.66
CA LEU A 219 1.70 -10.41 -5.67
C LEU A 219 1.73 -11.85 -6.18
N GLU A 220 1.44 -12.07 -7.47
CA GLU A 220 1.53 -13.39 -8.10
C GLU A 220 2.97 -13.92 -8.15
N ARG A 221 3.95 -13.04 -8.28
CA ARG A 221 5.38 -13.38 -8.39
C ARG A 221 6.10 -13.31 -7.06
N GLU A 222 5.79 -12.30 -6.26
CA GLU A 222 6.41 -12.01 -4.96
C GLU A 222 5.32 -11.78 -3.89
N PRO A 223 4.82 -12.85 -3.26
CA PRO A 223 3.77 -12.76 -2.23
C PRO A 223 4.16 -11.91 -1.02
N SER A 224 5.45 -11.78 -0.70
CA SER A 224 5.96 -10.94 0.39
C SER A 224 5.66 -9.44 0.18
N TYR A 225 5.35 -9.03 -1.06
CA TYR A 225 4.88 -7.69 -1.39
C TYR A 225 3.69 -7.23 -0.53
N SER A 226 2.84 -8.18 -0.09
CA SER A 226 1.72 -7.88 0.80
C SER A 226 2.15 -7.21 2.09
N LEU A 227 3.35 -7.53 2.59
CA LEU A 227 3.86 -7.01 3.86
C LEU A 227 4.12 -5.51 3.83
N ILE A 228 4.38 -4.91 2.67
CA ILE A 228 4.57 -3.46 2.57
C ILE A 228 3.28 -2.66 2.82
N HIS A 229 2.12 -3.28 2.63
CA HIS A 229 0.82 -2.64 2.86
C HIS A 229 0.42 -2.56 4.34
N LYS A 230 1.26 -3.04 5.27
CA LYS A 230 1.11 -2.81 6.72
C LYS A 230 1.34 -1.35 7.12
N VAL A 231 2.01 -0.58 6.29
CA VAL A 231 2.32 0.82 6.55
C VAL A 231 1.71 1.72 5.47
N ARG A 232 1.50 3.01 5.83
CA ARG A 232 1.03 3.97 4.83
C ARG A 232 2.04 4.14 3.72
N PRO A 233 1.58 4.20 2.45
CA PRO A 233 2.45 4.52 1.33
C PRO A 233 3.04 5.92 1.49
N GLY A 234 4.26 6.12 0.95
CA GLY A 234 4.99 7.38 1.05
C GLY A 234 4.96 8.22 -0.23
N ILE A 235 5.18 9.53 -0.06
CA ILE A 235 5.54 10.41 -1.19
C ILE A 235 6.90 9.98 -1.71
N THR A 236 7.83 9.65 -0.80
CA THR A 236 9.13 9.06 -1.13
C THR A 236 9.33 7.73 -0.42
N SER A 237 10.23 6.90 -0.96
CA SER A 237 10.60 5.61 -0.39
C SER A 237 12.10 5.36 -0.57
N LEU A 238 12.66 4.47 0.25
CA LEU A 238 14.05 4.04 0.10
C LEU A 238 14.30 3.44 -1.29
N GLY A 239 13.38 2.61 -1.78
CA GLY A 239 13.45 2.03 -3.12
C GLY A 239 13.44 3.10 -4.23
N GLN A 240 12.62 4.15 -4.11
CA GLN A 240 12.65 5.25 -5.09
C GLN A 240 13.98 6.02 -5.09
N VAL A 241 14.59 6.22 -3.92
CA VAL A 241 15.85 6.95 -3.79
C VAL A 241 17.02 6.14 -4.32
N LYS A 242 17.05 4.83 -4.06
CA LYS A 242 18.14 3.95 -4.47
C LYS A 242 18.02 3.44 -5.91
N PHE A 243 16.81 3.08 -6.33
CA PHE A 243 16.57 2.43 -7.63
C PHE A 243 15.99 3.38 -8.69
N GLY A 244 15.20 4.37 -8.28
CA GLY A 244 14.55 5.30 -9.20
C GLY A 244 13.18 4.79 -9.71
N TYR A 245 12.90 5.05 -11.01
CA TYR A 245 11.66 4.62 -11.65
C TYR A 245 11.79 3.20 -12.21
N ALA A 246 10.84 2.35 -11.86
CA ALA A 246 10.70 1.03 -12.47
C ALA A 246 9.96 1.13 -13.81
N LYS A 247 10.47 0.46 -14.84
CA LYS A 247 9.94 0.47 -16.21
C LYS A 247 9.07 -0.76 -16.50
N ASN A 248 9.14 -1.79 -15.67
CA ASN A 248 8.40 -3.04 -15.78
C ASN A 248 8.15 -3.64 -14.39
N VAL A 249 7.40 -4.75 -14.34
CA VAL A 249 7.05 -5.42 -13.08
C VAL A 249 8.27 -6.02 -12.38
N ASP A 250 9.24 -6.52 -13.14
CA ASP A 250 10.46 -7.11 -12.57
C ASP A 250 11.28 -6.04 -11.81
N GLU A 251 11.44 -4.86 -12.41
CA GLU A 251 12.09 -3.72 -11.77
C GLU A 251 11.26 -3.18 -10.57
N MET A 252 9.91 -3.33 -10.59
CA MET A 252 9.09 -3.00 -9.43
C MET A 252 9.36 -3.94 -8.26
N ILE A 253 9.57 -5.23 -8.54
CA ILE A 253 9.91 -6.25 -7.54
C ILE A 253 11.31 -5.98 -6.99
N GLU A 254 12.28 -5.70 -7.86
CA GLU A 254 13.67 -5.40 -7.46
C GLU A 254 13.78 -4.13 -6.59
N ARG A 255 12.85 -3.18 -6.77
CA ARG A 255 12.77 -1.94 -5.97
C ARG A 255 12.17 -2.14 -4.58
N LEU A 256 11.56 -3.28 -4.26
CA LEU A 256 10.96 -3.55 -2.95
C LEU A 256 12.03 -3.63 -1.86
#